data_cb0bcd903daa33a9485e298b1f309c35
#
_entry.id   cb0bcd903daa33a9485e298b1f309c35
#
_cell.length_a   1.000
_cell.length_b   1.000
_cell.length_c   1.000
_cell.angle_alpha   90.00
_cell.angle_beta   90.00
_cell.angle_gamma   90.00
#
_symmetry.space_group_name_H-M   'P 1'
#
loop_
_entity.id
_entity.type
_entity.pdbx_description
1 polymer ?
#
loop_
_entity_poly.entity_id
_entity_poly.type
_entity_poly.pdbx_seq_one_letter_code
_entity_poly.pdbx_strand_id
1 'polypeptide(L)'
;MIFYFSGTGNTKWAAARLAAATHEDLIPIAPYMRADDSSHNIAEPFILKENERLGFVFPVHGWRVPRLVREFIRKMKIRKETPDATAEDKETFRKHPFAYCVCTAGDSIGLTIENLNDTIALNASLQALGITEVSASYSLIMPESYVGLPFMDVDPKEREVRKKSKSAQELAVICEEIFDRKEGVNRLVKGPIPWFFTKVVGGFFEKVLITDKRFHVEKDKCVKCGICANVCPVGDIKSGHGEYPEWLHHKDCLTCFTCYHHCPHHAIEFGHQTQKKGQYFYK
;
A
#
# COMPACT_ATOMS: atom_id res chain seq x y z
N MET A 1 5.42 14.17 5.24
CA MET A 1 4.48 13.63 4.20
C MET A 1 4.37 12.11 4.30
N ILE A 2 3.21 11.54 3.99
CA ILE A 2 2.94 10.11 4.07
C ILE A 2 2.45 9.61 2.71
N PHE A 3 3.27 8.83 2.01
CA PHE A 3 2.86 8.12 0.81
C PHE A 3 2.16 6.82 1.17
N TYR A 4 0.93 6.63 0.67
CA TYR A 4 0.20 5.42 0.97
C TYR A 4 -0.43 4.76 -0.25
N PHE A 5 -0.53 3.43 -0.18
CA PHE A 5 -1.33 2.61 -1.08
C PHE A 5 -2.30 1.74 -0.27
N SER A 6 -3.54 1.62 -0.72
CA SER A 6 -4.55 0.79 -0.07
C SER A 6 -5.52 0.19 -1.10
N GLY A 7 -5.74 -1.11 -1.05
CA GLY A 7 -6.78 -1.79 -1.82
C GLY A 7 -8.12 -1.80 -1.09
N THR A 8 -8.19 -2.44 0.05
CA THR A 8 -9.43 -2.70 0.80
C THR A 8 -9.66 -1.80 2.02
N GLY A 9 -8.90 -0.71 2.14
CA GLY A 9 -9.11 0.31 3.17
C GLY A 9 -8.30 0.15 4.46
N ASN A 10 -7.82 -1.05 4.82
CA ASN A 10 -7.02 -1.28 6.03
C ASN A 10 -5.86 -0.30 6.14
N THR A 11 -5.05 -0.20 5.10
CA THR A 11 -3.88 0.68 5.05
C THR A 11 -4.27 2.14 5.04
N LYS A 12 -5.34 2.52 4.33
CA LYS A 12 -5.85 3.90 4.31
C LYS A 12 -6.25 4.37 5.72
N TRP A 13 -6.91 3.49 6.48
CA TRP A 13 -7.25 3.77 7.86
C TRP A 13 -6.00 4.03 8.72
N ALA A 14 -4.98 3.17 8.62
CA ALA A 14 -3.73 3.34 9.37
C ALA A 14 -3.02 4.65 8.96
N ALA A 15 -2.90 4.91 7.66
CA ALA A 15 -2.26 6.10 7.11
C ALA A 15 -2.97 7.40 7.54
N ALA A 16 -4.31 7.41 7.54
CA ALA A 16 -5.09 8.56 8.00
C ALA A 16 -4.90 8.85 9.50
N ARG A 17 -4.78 7.80 10.34
CA ARG A 17 -4.49 7.96 11.76
C ARG A 17 -3.08 8.49 12.00
N LEU A 18 -2.10 8.02 11.25
CA LEU A 18 -0.74 8.53 11.29
C LEU A 18 -0.69 9.99 10.87
N ALA A 19 -1.32 10.34 9.75
CA ALA A 19 -1.38 11.73 9.27
C ALA A 19 -1.98 12.68 10.30
N ALA A 20 -3.06 12.26 10.96
CA ALA A 20 -3.68 13.04 12.02
C ALA A 20 -2.77 13.21 13.26
N ALA A 21 -2.03 12.15 13.65
CA ALA A 21 -1.15 12.18 14.81
C ALA A 21 0.15 12.96 14.58
N THR A 22 0.66 12.95 13.34
CA THR A 22 1.93 13.58 12.99
C THR A 22 1.79 14.94 12.29
N HIS A 23 0.55 15.32 11.94
CA HIS A 23 0.24 16.52 11.15
C HIS A 23 0.91 16.55 9.77
N GLU A 24 1.12 15.38 9.18
CA GLU A 24 1.77 15.20 7.88
C GLU A 24 0.73 15.09 6.76
N ASP A 25 1.08 15.57 5.57
CA ASP A 25 0.23 15.44 4.39
C ASP A 25 0.11 13.97 3.95
N LEU A 26 -1.11 13.56 3.63
CA LEU A 26 -1.42 12.19 3.19
C LEU A 26 -1.55 12.12 1.67
N ILE A 27 -0.62 11.43 1.01
CA ILE A 27 -0.48 11.39 -0.44
C ILE A 27 -0.77 9.97 -0.97
N PRO A 28 -1.86 9.76 -1.73
CA PRO A 28 -2.14 8.46 -2.33
C PRO A 28 -1.18 8.18 -3.48
N ILE A 29 -0.57 6.99 -3.50
CA ILE A 29 0.36 6.56 -4.55
C ILE A 29 -0.36 6.25 -5.87
N ALA A 30 -1.55 5.65 -5.79
CA ALA A 30 -2.25 5.12 -6.95
C ALA A 30 -2.49 6.13 -8.08
N PRO A 31 -2.93 7.39 -7.83
CA PRO A 31 -3.13 8.38 -8.90
C PRO A 31 -1.87 8.68 -9.71
N TYR A 32 -0.69 8.73 -9.07
CA TYR A 32 0.58 8.97 -9.74
C TYR A 32 1.06 7.83 -10.63
N MET A 33 0.45 6.66 -10.50
CA MET A 33 0.84 5.44 -11.21
C MET A 33 -0.20 5.00 -12.26
N ARG A 34 -1.30 5.71 -12.40
CA ARG A 34 -2.33 5.44 -13.40
C ARG A 34 -1.98 6.12 -14.72
N ALA A 35 -2.02 5.37 -15.81
CA ALA A 35 -1.74 5.90 -17.15
C ALA A 35 -2.85 6.83 -17.66
N ASP A 36 -4.08 6.68 -17.15
CA ASP A 36 -5.26 7.47 -17.52
C ASP A 36 -5.44 8.74 -16.66
N ASP A 37 -4.59 8.97 -15.65
CA ASP A 37 -4.63 10.14 -14.78
C ASP A 37 -3.52 11.13 -15.13
N SER A 38 -3.84 12.16 -15.90
CA SER A 38 -2.93 13.24 -16.26
C SER A 38 -2.81 14.35 -15.20
N SER A 39 -3.62 14.30 -14.14
CA SER A 39 -3.62 15.31 -13.07
C SER A 39 -2.48 15.12 -12.06
N HIS A 40 -1.88 13.93 -12.04
CA HIS A 40 -0.80 13.57 -11.12
C HIS A 40 0.49 13.24 -11.89
N ASN A 41 1.49 14.12 -11.78
CA ASN A 41 2.75 13.97 -12.49
C ASN A 41 3.87 13.47 -11.55
N ILE A 42 4.24 12.19 -11.64
CA ILE A 42 5.33 11.60 -10.84
C ILE A 42 6.71 12.20 -11.17
N ALA A 43 6.86 12.86 -12.31
CA ALA A 43 8.12 13.49 -12.69
C ALA A 43 8.38 14.82 -11.94
N GLU A 44 7.35 15.44 -11.39
CA GLU A 44 7.49 16.61 -10.52
C GLU A 44 8.02 16.20 -9.14
N PRO A 45 9.00 16.93 -8.59
CA PRO A 45 9.55 16.58 -7.30
C PRO A 45 8.60 16.91 -6.15
N PHE A 46 8.42 15.97 -5.24
CA PHE A 46 7.81 16.22 -3.93
C PHE A 46 8.75 17.09 -3.09
N ILE A 47 8.20 18.04 -2.37
CA ILE A 47 8.97 18.98 -1.54
C ILE A 47 8.85 18.54 -0.08
N LEU A 48 9.93 18.04 0.48
CA LEU A 48 10.02 17.68 1.90
C LEU A 48 10.35 18.95 2.70
N LYS A 49 9.42 19.37 3.52
CA LYS A 49 9.57 20.55 4.38
C LYS A 49 10.59 20.28 5.49
N GLU A 50 11.10 21.34 6.08
CA GLU A 50 11.95 21.22 7.25
C GLU A 50 11.21 20.47 8.38
N ASN A 51 11.92 19.59 9.07
CA ASN A 51 11.34 18.78 10.15
C ASN A 51 10.13 17.88 9.73
N GLU A 52 9.84 17.74 8.46
CA GLU A 52 8.82 16.80 8.00
C GLU A 52 9.37 15.37 8.00
N ARG A 53 8.51 14.41 8.39
CA ARG A 53 8.81 12.97 8.34
C ARG A 53 8.44 12.43 6.97
N LEU A 54 9.09 11.34 6.55
CA LEU A 54 8.77 10.65 5.32
C LEU A 54 8.20 9.26 5.63
N GLY A 55 6.91 9.08 5.42
CA GLY A 55 6.20 7.83 5.68
C GLY A 55 5.91 7.03 4.41
N PHE A 56 6.12 5.71 4.46
CA PHE A 56 5.64 4.75 3.47
C PHE A 56 4.64 3.80 4.11
N VAL A 57 3.37 3.84 3.69
CA VAL A 57 2.29 3.06 4.30
C VAL A 57 1.56 2.24 3.24
N PHE A 58 1.67 0.91 3.31
CA PHE A 58 1.16 0.03 2.25
C PHE A 58 0.79 -1.38 2.76
N PRO A 59 -0.08 -2.12 2.04
CA PRO A 59 -0.36 -3.51 2.37
C PRO A 59 0.76 -4.42 1.87
N VAL A 60 0.96 -5.55 2.52
CA VAL A 60 1.89 -6.59 2.05
C VAL A 60 1.21 -7.45 0.99
N HIS A 61 1.85 -7.62 -0.16
CA HIS A 61 1.40 -8.51 -1.23
C HIS A 61 2.39 -9.67 -1.41
N GLY A 62 1.97 -10.88 -1.05
CA GLY A 62 2.83 -12.06 -1.17
C GLY A 62 4.16 -11.91 -0.42
N TRP A 63 4.13 -11.43 0.82
CA TRP A 63 5.31 -11.17 1.67
C TRP A 63 6.34 -10.20 1.06
N ARG A 64 5.88 -9.28 0.21
CA ARG A 64 6.68 -8.25 -0.47
C ARG A 64 5.99 -6.91 -0.48
N VAL A 65 6.74 -5.86 -0.74
CA VAL A 65 6.20 -4.54 -1.10
C VAL A 65 5.41 -4.67 -2.41
N PRO A 66 4.19 -4.14 -2.52
CA PRO A 66 3.42 -4.18 -3.77
C PRO A 66 4.20 -3.61 -4.94
N ARG A 67 4.06 -4.21 -6.13
CA ARG A 67 4.75 -3.74 -7.35
C ARG A 67 4.54 -2.25 -7.59
N LEU A 68 3.30 -1.78 -7.49
CA LEU A 68 2.94 -0.37 -7.62
C LEU A 68 3.77 0.55 -6.71
N VAL A 69 3.93 0.16 -5.44
CA VAL A 69 4.68 0.95 -4.44
C VAL A 69 6.17 0.96 -4.77
N ARG A 70 6.74 -0.20 -5.16
CA ARG A 70 8.15 -0.27 -5.58
C ARG A 70 8.43 0.60 -6.81
N GLU A 71 7.54 0.55 -7.80
CA GLU A 71 7.67 1.36 -9.02
C GLU A 71 7.52 2.85 -8.72
N PHE A 72 6.57 3.22 -7.86
CA PHE A 72 6.43 4.60 -7.41
C PHE A 72 7.71 5.10 -6.72
N ILE A 73 8.22 4.36 -5.72
CA ILE A 73 9.45 4.74 -5.00
C ILE A 73 10.63 4.87 -5.96
N ARG A 74 10.77 3.99 -6.96
CA ARG A 74 11.86 4.09 -7.95
C ARG A 74 11.75 5.30 -8.87
N LYS A 75 10.53 5.76 -9.19
CA LYS A 75 10.27 6.84 -10.15
C LYS A 75 10.13 8.21 -9.49
N MET A 76 9.65 8.27 -8.25
CA MET A 76 9.41 9.53 -7.57
C MET A 76 10.68 10.34 -7.42
N LYS A 77 10.54 11.65 -7.54
CA LYS A 77 11.57 12.62 -7.20
C LYS A 77 11.19 13.32 -5.91
N ILE A 78 12.14 13.52 -5.02
CA ILE A 78 11.94 14.26 -3.77
C ILE A 78 13.15 15.15 -3.51
N ARG A 79 12.90 16.35 -3.02
CA ARG A 79 13.95 17.28 -2.60
C ARG A 79 13.53 18.02 -1.33
N LYS A 80 14.49 18.48 -0.56
CA LYS A 80 14.20 19.38 0.55
C LYS A 80 13.66 20.70 0.03
N GLU A 81 12.76 21.30 0.78
CA GLU A 81 12.46 22.71 0.65
C GLU A 81 13.76 23.48 0.80
N THR A 82 14.11 24.32 -0.19
CA THR A 82 15.23 25.25 -0.05
C THR A 82 14.65 26.52 0.54
N PRO A 83 14.94 26.86 1.81
CA PRO A 83 14.62 28.19 2.29
C PRO A 83 15.44 29.21 1.49
N ASP A 84 14.98 30.46 1.40
CA ASP A 84 15.83 31.60 1.09
C ASP A 84 16.84 31.80 2.24
N ALA A 85 17.87 30.91 2.29
CA ALA A 85 18.62 30.62 3.48
C ALA A 85 19.82 31.55 3.62
N THR A 86 19.93 32.19 4.77
CA THR A 86 21.17 32.72 5.35
C THR A 86 22.12 31.56 5.71
N ALA A 87 23.42 31.85 5.82
CA ALA A 87 24.44 30.81 6.02
C ALA A 87 24.31 30.03 7.35
N GLU A 88 23.62 30.57 8.36
CA GLU A 88 23.33 29.93 9.67
C GLU A 88 22.30 28.80 9.59
N ASP A 89 21.36 28.88 8.64
CA ASP A 89 20.31 27.86 8.47
C ASP A 89 20.86 26.54 7.90
N LYS A 90 22.05 26.56 7.26
CA LYS A 90 22.65 25.36 6.64
C LYS A 90 23.15 24.32 7.64
N GLU A 91 23.41 24.68 8.89
CA GLU A 91 23.92 23.77 9.91
C GLU A 91 22.82 22.92 10.57
N THR A 92 21.62 23.47 10.67
CA THR A 92 20.41 22.76 11.20
C THR A 92 19.88 21.71 10.22
N PHE A 93 20.15 21.88 8.91
CA PHE A 93 19.75 20.99 7.83
C PHE A 93 20.53 19.66 7.73
N ARG A 94 21.51 19.40 8.62
CA ARG A 94 22.38 18.21 8.54
C ARG A 94 21.76 16.93 9.09
N LYS A 95 20.63 16.96 9.81
CA LYS A 95 19.97 15.73 10.22
C LYS A 95 19.28 15.07 9.03
N HIS A 96 19.57 13.78 8.83
CA HIS A 96 18.83 12.95 7.87
C HIS A 96 17.33 13.04 8.18
N PRO A 97 16.46 13.20 7.18
CA PRO A 97 15.02 13.15 7.41
C PRO A 97 14.64 11.82 8.03
N PHE A 98 13.76 11.84 9.03
CA PHE A 98 13.25 10.61 9.62
C PHE A 98 12.31 9.92 8.63
N ALA A 99 12.73 8.76 8.12
CA ALA A 99 11.93 7.94 7.22
C ALA A 99 11.38 6.71 7.96
N TYR A 100 10.10 6.37 7.75
CA TYR A 100 9.49 5.23 8.41
C TYR A 100 8.57 4.43 7.49
N CYS A 101 8.31 3.18 7.89
CA CYS A 101 7.36 2.32 7.21
C CYS A 101 6.32 1.75 8.19
N VAL A 102 5.04 1.79 7.78
CA VAL A 102 3.98 1.01 8.43
C VAL A 102 3.33 0.14 7.36
N CYS A 103 3.49 -1.17 7.45
CA CYS A 103 2.85 -2.08 6.53
C CYS A 103 1.70 -2.85 7.20
N THR A 104 0.64 -3.14 6.43
CA THR A 104 -0.51 -3.92 6.90
C THR A 104 -0.51 -5.30 6.23
N ALA A 105 -0.82 -6.34 6.99
CA ALA A 105 -0.87 -7.72 6.51
C ALA A 105 -2.00 -8.50 7.18
N GLY A 106 -2.45 -9.58 6.56
CA GLY A 106 -3.44 -10.49 7.16
C GLY A 106 -2.85 -11.35 8.28
N ASP A 107 -1.56 -11.73 8.16
CA ASP A 107 -0.87 -12.61 9.11
C ASP A 107 0.58 -12.21 9.37
N SER A 108 1.41 -12.14 8.34
CA SER A 108 2.85 -11.90 8.44
C SER A 108 3.40 -11.15 7.24
N ILE A 109 4.57 -10.54 7.42
CA ILE A 109 5.15 -9.66 6.40
C ILE A 109 6.37 -10.23 5.69
N GLY A 110 6.94 -11.35 6.17
CA GLY A 110 8.20 -11.87 5.65
C GLY A 110 9.35 -10.88 5.75
N LEU A 111 10.09 -10.70 4.66
CA LEU A 111 11.18 -9.74 4.48
C LEU A 111 10.72 -8.49 3.71
N THR A 112 9.50 -8.02 3.95
CA THR A 112 8.94 -6.85 3.24
C THR A 112 9.76 -5.57 3.50
N ILE A 113 10.28 -5.39 4.72
CA ILE A 113 11.06 -4.18 5.05
C ILE A 113 12.41 -4.20 4.36
N GLU A 114 13.08 -5.35 4.31
CA GLU A 114 14.31 -5.53 3.55
C GLU A 114 14.08 -5.22 2.06
N ASN A 115 12.97 -5.70 1.49
CA ASN A 115 12.59 -5.41 0.10
C ASN A 115 12.25 -3.91 -0.12
N LEU A 116 11.70 -3.22 0.89
CA LEU A 116 11.51 -1.77 0.85
C LEU A 116 12.84 -1.04 0.84
N ASN A 117 13.75 -1.38 1.76
CA ASN A 117 15.06 -0.74 1.86
C ASN A 117 15.89 -0.94 0.58
N ASP A 118 15.88 -2.14 -0.01
CA ASP A 118 16.46 -2.40 -1.32
C ASP A 118 15.88 -1.46 -2.41
N THR A 119 14.58 -1.16 -2.32
CA THR A 119 13.90 -0.28 -3.28
C THR A 119 14.26 1.19 -3.06
N ILE A 120 14.33 1.64 -1.81
CA ILE A 120 14.74 3.00 -1.41
C ILE A 120 16.18 3.26 -1.85
N ALA A 121 17.07 2.31 -1.63
CA ALA A 121 18.49 2.39 -2.00
C ALA A 121 18.72 2.54 -3.52
N LEU A 122 17.73 2.25 -4.36
CA LEU A 122 17.79 2.45 -5.81
C LEU A 122 17.30 3.85 -6.26
N ASN A 123 16.73 4.67 -5.37
CA ASN A 123 16.24 5.99 -5.72
C ASN A 123 17.28 7.07 -5.42
N ALA A 124 17.83 7.67 -6.48
CA ALA A 124 18.89 8.69 -6.37
C ALA A 124 18.46 9.94 -5.58
N SER A 125 17.18 10.34 -5.64
CA SER A 125 16.72 11.53 -4.91
C SER A 125 16.57 11.27 -3.40
N LEU A 126 16.19 10.05 -2.99
CA LEU A 126 16.20 9.64 -1.59
C LEU A 126 17.63 9.54 -1.05
N GLN A 127 18.53 8.94 -1.82
CA GLN A 127 19.96 8.88 -1.46
C GLN A 127 20.58 10.28 -1.30
N ALA A 128 20.24 11.23 -2.19
CA ALA A 128 20.70 12.60 -2.07
C ALA A 128 20.21 13.31 -0.78
N LEU A 129 19.10 12.83 -0.20
CA LEU A 129 18.60 13.26 1.12
C LEU A 129 19.25 12.48 2.28
N GLY A 130 20.13 11.51 1.99
CA GLY A 130 20.72 10.63 2.99
C GLY A 130 19.78 9.50 3.46
N ILE A 131 18.69 9.24 2.74
CA ILE A 131 17.73 8.17 3.05
C ILE A 131 18.08 6.94 2.22
N THR A 132 18.74 5.97 2.81
CA THR A 132 19.09 4.67 2.19
C THR A 132 18.20 3.52 2.69
N GLU A 133 17.57 3.71 3.84
CA GLU A 133 16.66 2.79 4.48
C GLU A 133 15.69 3.55 5.39
N VAL A 134 14.68 2.88 5.92
CA VAL A 134 13.78 3.49 6.90
C VAL A 134 14.39 3.46 8.30
N SER A 135 14.27 4.55 9.05
CA SER A 135 14.76 4.70 10.43
C SER A 135 13.93 3.89 11.43
N ALA A 136 12.64 3.62 11.11
CA ALA A 136 11.74 2.82 11.92
C ALA A 136 10.76 2.04 11.04
N SER A 137 10.39 0.82 11.47
CA SER A 137 9.51 -0.04 10.71
C SER A 137 8.50 -0.79 11.59
N TYR A 138 7.26 -0.85 11.12
CA TYR A 138 6.13 -1.39 11.84
C TYR A 138 5.26 -2.27 10.95
N SER A 139 4.66 -3.30 11.53
CA SER A 139 3.62 -4.09 10.89
C SER A 139 2.35 -4.13 11.73
N LEU A 140 1.20 -3.96 11.07
CA LEU A 140 -0.13 -4.11 11.68
C LEU A 140 -0.82 -5.33 11.09
N ILE A 141 -1.25 -6.25 11.95
CA ILE A 141 -2.01 -7.42 11.51
C ILE A 141 -3.49 -7.05 11.46
N MET A 142 -3.96 -6.83 10.24
CA MET A 142 -5.29 -6.36 9.89
C MET A 142 -6.17 -7.51 9.37
N PRO A 143 -7.50 -7.31 9.26
CA PRO A 143 -8.36 -8.31 8.67
C PRO A 143 -7.90 -8.77 7.29
N GLU A 144 -7.99 -10.09 7.07
CA GLU A 144 -7.64 -10.72 5.80
C GLU A 144 -8.61 -10.29 4.70
N SER A 145 -8.07 -10.00 3.53
CA SER A 145 -8.85 -9.61 2.36
C SER A 145 -8.40 -10.30 1.06
N TYR A 146 -7.39 -11.18 1.12
CA TYR A 146 -6.97 -11.90 -0.07
C TYR A 146 -7.84 -13.15 -0.29
N VAL A 147 -8.53 -13.21 -1.42
CA VAL A 147 -9.46 -14.30 -1.78
C VAL A 147 -9.03 -15.09 -3.02
N GLY A 148 -7.86 -14.82 -3.55
CA GLY A 148 -7.38 -15.37 -4.82
C GLY A 148 -6.94 -16.84 -4.80
N LEU A 149 -6.78 -17.46 -3.63
CA LEU A 149 -6.46 -18.89 -3.49
C LEU A 149 -7.64 -19.67 -2.94
N PRO A 150 -7.81 -20.96 -3.31
CA PRO A 150 -8.97 -21.76 -2.89
C PRO A 150 -9.21 -21.82 -1.38
N PHE A 151 -8.12 -21.86 -0.61
CA PHE A 151 -8.13 -21.99 0.86
C PHE A 151 -8.08 -20.66 1.62
N MET A 152 -8.05 -19.52 0.92
CA MET A 152 -8.04 -18.20 1.54
C MET A 152 -9.40 -17.51 1.38
N ASP A 153 -9.88 -16.92 2.44
CA ASP A 153 -11.12 -16.14 2.47
C ASP A 153 -10.95 -14.96 3.43
N VAL A 154 -11.91 -14.06 3.44
CA VAL A 154 -11.95 -12.96 4.42
C VAL A 154 -12.10 -13.52 5.84
N ASP A 155 -11.62 -12.77 6.81
CA ASP A 155 -11.76 -13.19 8.21
C ASP A 155 -13.24 -13.26 8.64
N PRO A 156 -13.64 -14.28 9.44
CA PRO A 156 -14.91 -14.27 10.13
C PRO A 156 -15.08 -13.02 10.99
N LYS A 157 -16.30 -12.57 11.20
CA LYS A 157 -16.61 -11.30 11.88
C LYS A 157 -15.93 -11.13 13.25
N GLU A 158 -15.87 -12.17 14.03
CA GLU A 158 -15.21 -12.14 15.35
C GLU A 158 -13.71 -11.88 15.23
N ARG A 159 -13.06 -12.52 14.24
CA ARG A 159 -11.63 -12.32 13.98
C ARG A 159 -11.37 -10.94 13.41
N GLU A 160 -12.23 -10.45 12.50
CA GLU A 160 -12.19 -9.08 11.98
C GLU A 160 -12.21 -8.05 13.13
N VAL A 161 -13.20 -8.14 14.02
CA VAL A 161 -13.35 -7.22 15.15
C VAL A 161 -12.13 -7.26 16.08
N ARG A 162 -11.66 -8.48 16.41
CA ARG A 162 -10.48 -8.65 17.25
C ARG A 162 -9.22 -8.04 16.62
N LYS A 163 -8.98 -8.29 15.32
CA LYS A 163 -7.83 -7.71 14.61
C LYS A 163 -7.92 -6.18 14.54
N LYS A 164 -9.08 -5.62 14.23
CA LYS A 164 -9.30 -4.16 14.22
C LYS A 164 -9.02 -3.53 15.58
N SER A 165 -9.55 -4.11 16.66
CA SER A 165 -9.33 -3.61 18.03
C SER A 165 -7.84 -3.65 18.41
N LYS A 166 -7.17 -4.79 18.16
CA LYS A 166 -5.74 -4.94 18.44
C LYS A 166 -4.90 -3.96 17.64
N SER A 167 -5.15 -3.86 16.32
CA SER A 167 -4.42 -2.93 15.46
C SER A 167 -4.63 -1.46 15.86
N ALA A 168 -5.80 -1.10 16.38
CA ALA A 168 -6.05 0.26 16.86
C ALA A 168 -5.18 0.60 18.08
N GLN A 169 -5.02 -0.35 19.01
CA GLN A 169 -4.15 -0.19 20.18
C GLN A 169 -2.67 -0.11 19.77
N GLU A 170 -2.23 -1.02 18.90
CA GLU A 170 -0.85 -1.02 18.37
C GLU A 170 -0.55 0.27 17.61
N LEU A 171 -1.49 0.74 16.77
CA LEU A 171 -1.30 1.96 15.97
C LEU A 171 -1.19 3.21 16.87
N ALA A 172 -1.88 3.28 17.99
CA ALA A 172 -1.74 4.40 18.92
C ALA A 172 -0.30 4.53 19.43
N VAL A 173 0.32 3.41 19.83
CA VAL A 173 1.74 3.37 20.23
C VAL A 173 2.67 3.73 19.07
N ILE A 174 2.38 3.21 17.88
CA ILE A 174 3.17 3.51 16.68
C ILE A 174 3.11 5.01 16.35
N CYS A 175 1.94 5.63 16.47
CA CYS A 175 1.79 7.08 16.25
C CYS A 175 2.67 7.90 17.19
N GLU A 176 2.73 7.55 18.49
CA GLU A 176 3.59 8.21 19.47
C GLU A 176 5.07 8.03 19.11
N GLU A 177 5.50 6.81 18.80
CA GLU A 177 6.89 6.52 18.45
C GLU A 177 7.33 7.25 17.16
N ILE A 178 6.46 7.35 16.16
CA ILE A 178 6.73 8.10 14.92
C ILE A 178 6.72 9.60 15.18
N PHE A 179 5.79 10.09 16.01
CA PHE A 179 5.75 11.50 16.41
C PHE A 179 7.05 11.91 17.11
N ASP A 180 7.56 11.08 18.01
CA ASP A 180 8.82 11.27 18.73
C ASP A 180 10.07 10.95 17.88
N ARG A 181 9.92 10.51 16.63
CA ARG A 181 11.01 10.12 15.72
C ARG A 181 11.95 9.07 16.34
N LYS A 182 11.40 8.04 16.98
CA LYS A 182 12.18 6.96 17.57
C LYS A 182 12.85 6.13 16.48
N GLU A 183 14.16 6.26 16.39
CA GLU A 183 14.99 5.50 15.44
C GLU A 183 15.29 4.08 15.94
N GLY A 184 15.59 3.17 15.01
CA GLY A 184 15.96 1.79 15.32
C GLY A 184 14.79 0.89 15.76
N VAL A 185 13.57 1.40 15.74
CA VAL A 185 12.39 0.62 16.15
C VAL A 185 11.96 -0.32 15.02
N ASN A 186 11.85 -1.62 15.36
CA ASN A 186 11.41 -2.67 14.44
C ASN A 186 10.33 -3.53 15.11
N ARG A 187 9.06 -3.12 15.02
CA ARG A 187 7.91 -3.89 15.54
C ARG A 187 7.25 -4.69 14.40
N LEU A 188 7.85 -5.83 14.08
CA LEU A 188 7.51 -6.60 12.89
C LEU A 188 7.03 -8.02 13.21
N VAL A 189 5.93 -8.42 12.60
CA VAL A 189 5.45 -9.81 12.59
C VAL A 189 5.95 -10.49 11.31
N LYS A 190 7.19 -10.96 11.30
CA LYS A 190 7.83 -11.57 10.11
C LYS A 190 7.28 -12.95 9.76
N GLY A 191 6.69 -13.66 10.73
CA GLY A 191 6.25 -15.04 10.56
C GLY A 191 7.40 -16.06 10.57
N PRO A 192 7.08 -17.36 10.44
CA PRO A 192 8.07 -18.42 10.36
C PRO A 192 8.78 -18.40 8.99
N ILE A 193 10.07 -18.71 8.96
CA ILE A 193 10.88 -18.85 7.74
C ILE A 193 10.67 -17.68 6.74
N PRO A 194 10.90 -16.42 7.15
CA PRO A 194 10.54 -15.23 6.34
C PRO A 194 11.24 -15.22 4.98
N TRP A 195 12.46 -15.73 4.88
CA TRP A 195 13.21 -15.84 3.63
C TRP A 195 12.47 -16.72 2.61
N PHE A 196 12.00 -17.90 3.03
CA PHE A 196 11.31 -18.83 2.15
C PHE A 196 10.01 -18.22 1.62
N PHE A 197 9.19 -17.65 2.51
CA PHE A 197 7.95 -17.01 2.10
C PHE A 197 8.19 -15.82 1.15
N THR A 198 9.18 -14.99 1.41
CA THR A 198 9.44 -13.81 0.56
C THR A 198 10.09 -14.17 -0.77
N LYS A 199 11.14 -15.02 -0.76
CA LYS A 199 11.92 -15.26 -1.98
C LYS A 199 11.30 -16.35 -2.86
N VAL A 200 10.81 -17.44 -2.27
CA VAL A 200 10.25 -18.58 -3.03
C VAL A 200 8.75 -18.36 -3.26
N VAL A 201 7.95 -18.34 -2.20
CA VAL A 201 6.49 -18.26 -2.31
C VAL A 201 6.05 -16.91 -2.89
N GLY A 202 6.56 -15.80 -2.36
CA GLY A 202 6.28 -14.46 -2.84
C GLY A 202 6.79 -14.20 -4.25
N GLY A 203 7.94 -14.79 -4.61
CA GLY A 203 8.45 -14.75 -5.99
C GLY A 203 7.57 -15.48 -6.98
N PHE A 204 7.07 -16.65 -6.62
CA PHE A 204 6.09 -17.40 -7.40
C PHE A 204 4.76 -16.66 -7.48
N PHE A 205 4.26 -16.16 -6.35
CA PHE A 205 3.04 -15.36 -6.27
C PHE A 205 3.08 -14.19 -7.26
N GLU A 206 4.15 -13.41 -7.22
CA GLU A 206 4.30 -12.22 -8.07
C GLU A 206 4.37 -12.55 -9.57
N LYS A 207 5.03 -13.66 -9.93
CA LYS A 207 5.23 -14.05 -11.33
C LYS A 207 4.04 -14.78 -11.95
N VAL A 208 3.28 -15.53 -11.15
CA VAL A 208 2.28 -16.50 -11.65
C VAL A 208 0.86 -16.16 -11.21
N LEU A 209 0.68 -15.69 -9.96
CA LEU A 209 -0.65 -15.51 -9.38
C LEU A 209 -1.18 -14.07 -9.54
N ILE A 210 -0.31 -13.09 -9.76
CA ILE A 210 -0.74 -11.73 -10.08
C ILE A 210 -1.15 -11.66 -11.54
N THR A 211 -2.47 -11.64 -11.78
CA THR A 211 -3.05 -11.61 -13.12
C THR A 211 -4.48 -11.09 -13.09
N ASP A 212 -4.89 -10.40 -14.12
CA ASP A 212 -6.26 -10.00 -14.38
C ASP A 212 -7.05 -11.02 -15.21
N LYS A 213 -6.39 -11.96 -15.88
CA LYS A 213 -7.00 -12.91 -16.84
C LYS A 213 -8.08 -13.80 -16.25
N ARG A 214 -8.11 -13.96 -14.93
CA ARG A 214 -9.10 -14.79 -14.23
C ARG A 214 -10.30 -13.98 -13.73
N PHE A 215 -10.21 -12.65 -13.73
CA PHE A 215 -11.36 -11.80 -13.39
C PHE A 215 -12.39 -11.82 -14.51
N HIS A 216 -13.64 -11.88 -14.10
CA HIS A 216 -14.78 -11.77 -15.01
C HIS A 216 -15.99 -11.20 -14.28
N VAL A 217 -17.00 -10.82 -15.05
CA VAL A 217 -18.25 -10.28 -14.54
C VAL A 217 -19.39 -11.28 -14.72
N GLU A 218 -20.12 -11.56 -13.66
CA GLU A 218 -21.41 -12.25 -13.69
C GLU A 218 -22.48 -11.27 -14.17
N LYS A 219 -22.83 -11.37 -15.47
CA LYS A 219 -23.71 -10.39 -16.13
C LYS A 219 -25.09 -10.29 -15.51
N ASP A 220 -25.61 -11.41 -15.01
CA ASP A 220 -26.92 -11.48 -14.37
C ASP A 220 -26.99 -10.73 -13.03
N LYS A 221 -25.84 -10.55 -12.37
CA LYS A 221 -25.72 -9.80 -11.11
C LYS A 221 -25.29 -8.36 -11.33
N CYS A 222 -24.65 -8.05 -12.46
CA CYS A 222 -24.02 -6.76 -12.71
C CYS A 222 -25.05 -5.68 -13.09
N VAL A 223 -25.15 -4.65 -12.28
CA VAL A 223 -26.00 -3.47 -12.53
C VAL A 223 -25.28 -2.35 -13.28
N LYS A 224 -24.08 -2.58 -13.78
CA LYS A 224 -23.30 -1.64 -14.60
C LYS A 224 -23.09 -0.28 -13.96
N CYS A 225 -22.77 -0.26 -12.66
CA CYS A 225 -22.60 0.97 -11.88
C CYS A 225 -21.23 1.64 -12.01
N GLY A 226 -20.22 0.97 -12.63
CA GLY A 226 -18.89 1.51 -12.84
C GLY A 226 -17.98 1.52 -11.59
N ILE A 227 -18.45 1.12 -10.41
CA ILE A 227 -17.67 1.17 -9.15
C ILE A 227 -16.34 0.42 -9.30
N CYS A 228 -16.33 -0.77 -9.93
CA CYS A 228 -15.13 -1.60 -10.08
C CYS A 228 -14.00 -0.89 -10.84
N ALA A 229 -14.31 -0.10 -11.85
CA ALA A 229 -13.34 0.72 -12.58
C ALA A 229 -12.84 1.90 -11.72
N ASN A 230 -13.75 2.60 -11.05
CA ASN A 230 -13.41 3.75 -10.21
C ASN A 230 -12.47 3.39 -9.05
N VAL A 231 -12.67 2.21 -8.44
CA VAL A 231 -11.84 1.77 -7.30
C VAL A 231 -10.56 1.06 -7.73
N CYS A 232 -10.36 0.77 -9.02
CA CYS A 232 -9.16 0.10 -9.49
C CYS A 232 -7.93 1.01 -9.32
N PRO A 233 -6.94 0.64 -8.48
CA PRO A 233 -5.81 1.52 -8.17
C PRO A 233 -4.86 1.73 -9.36
N VAL A 234 -4.91 0.86 -10.36
CA VAL A 234 -4.04 0.90 -11.54
C VAL A 234 -4.79 1.21 -12.85
N GLY A 235 -6.11 1.44 -12.77
CA GLY A 235 -6.90 1.74 -13.97
C GLY A 235 -7.03 0.56 -14.96
N ASP A 236 -6.89 -0.68 -14.51
CA ASP A 236 -6.90 -1.88 -15.35
C ASP A 236 -8.33 -2.32 -15.76
N ILE A 237 -9.34 -1.56 -15.40
CA ILE A 237 -10.74 -1.88 -15.70
C ILE A 237 -11.38 -0.69 -16.43
N LYS A 238 -11.81 -0.93 -17.66
CA LYS A 238 -12.67 0.00 -18.40
C LYS A 238 -14.11 -0.31 -18.06
N SER A 239 -14.84 0.68 -17.58
CA SER A 239 -16.28 0.62 -17.33
C SER A 239 -16.81 2.03 -17.07
N GLY A 240 -18.01 2.29 -17.51
CA GLY A 240 -18.80 3.47 -17.20
C GLY A 240 -20.16 3.10 -16.62
N HIS A 241 -20.97 4.11 -16.32
CA HIS A 241 -22.38 3.89 -15.97
C HIS A 241 -23.13 3.32 -17.19
N GLY A 242 -23.77 2.18 -17.02
CA GLY A 242 -24.47 1.47 -18.10
C GLY A 242 -23.61 0.46 -18.87
N GLU A 243 -22.30 0.35 -18.57
CA GLU A 243 -21.38 -0.56 -19.25
C GLU A 243 -20.94 -1.71 -18.34
N TYR A 244 -20.70 -2.88 -18.94
CA TYR A 244 -20.05 -3.98 -18.23
C TYR A 244 -18.55 -3.69 -18.08
N PRO A 245 -17.92 -4.11 -16.95
CA PRO A 245 -16.47 -3.96 -16.80
C PRO A 245 -15.72 -4.88 -17.76
N GLU A 246 -14.63 -4.34 -18.32
CA GLU A 246 -13.66 -5.04 -19.15
C GLU A 246 -12.26 -4.84 -18.59
N TRP A 247 -11.52 -5.92 -18.36
CA TRP A 247 -10.11 -5.84 -17.95
C TRP A 247 -9.22 -5.60 -19.15
N LEU A 248 -8.29 -4.66 -19.04
CA LEU A 248 -7.47 -4.17 -20.16
C LEU A 248 -6.29 -5.07 -20.48
N HIS A 249 -5.91 -5.98 -19.58
CA HIS A 249 -4.83 -6.96 -19.76
C HIS A 249 -3.45 -6.36 -20.06
N HIS A 250 -3.18 -5.15 -19.57
CA HIS A 250 -1.90 -4.46 -19.74
C HIS A 250 -0.81 -4.94 -18.76
N LYS A 251 -1.08 -5.98 -17.96
CA LYS A 251 -0.21 -6.53 -16.92
C LYS A 251 -0.03 -5.60 -15.71
N ASP A 252 -0.89 -4.61 -15.54
CA ASP A 252 -0.83 -3.64 -14.45
C ASP A 252 -1.61 -4.10 -13.22
N CYS A 253 -2.55 -5.01 -13.38
CA CYS A 253 -3.33 -5.59 -12.29
C CYS A 253 -2.43 -6.07 -11.14
N LEU A 254 -2.83 -5.74 -9.93
CA LEU A 254 -2.15 -6.15 -8.70
C LEU A 254 -2.79 -7.38 -8.04
N THR A 255 -3.88 -7.89 -8.61
CA THR A 255 -4.73 -8.92 -8.00
C THR A 255 -5.07 -8.58 -6.53
N CYS A 256 -5.33 -7.30 -6.29
CA CYS A 256 -5.62 -6.76 -4.96
C CYS A 256 -7.08 -6.95 -4.54
N PHE A 257 -7.92 -7.45 -5.44
CA PHE A 257 -9.35 -7.70 -5.22
C PHE A 257 -10.18 -6.46 -4.83
N THR A 258 -9.66 -5.25 -4.99
CA THR A 258 -10.42 -4.03 -4.67
C THR A 258 -11.74 -3.98 -5.45
N CYS A 259 -11.73 -4.31 -6.76
CA CYS A 259 -12.92 -4.39 -7.60
C CYS A 259 -13.95 -5.42 -7.10
N TYR A 260 -13.49 -6.59 -6.66
CA TYR A 260 -14.29 -7.65 -6.08
C TYR A 260 -14.94 -7.20 -4.76
N HIS A 261 -14.16 -6.67 -3.84
CA HIS A 261 -14.62 -6.29 -2.50
C HIS A 261 -15.59 -5.11 -2.49
N HIS A 262 -15.49 -4.22 -3.47
CA HIS A 262 -16.37 -3.05 -3.57
C HIS A 262 -17.60 -3.26 -4.45
N CYS A 263 -17.73 -4.44 -5.09
CA CYS A 263 -18.91 -4.74 -5.89
C CYS A 263 -20.12 -5.01 -4.99
N PRO A 264 -21.13 -4.12 -4.94
CA PRO A 264 -22.26 -4.29 -4.01
C PRO A 264 -23.18 -5.47 -4.36
N HIS A 265 -23.07 -5.97 -5.59
CA HIS A 265 -23.86 -7.10 -6.10
C HIS A 265 -23.07 -8.39 -6.21
N HIS A 266 -21.81 -8.42 -5.72
CA HIS A 266 -20.94 -9.59 -5.84
C HIS A 266 -20.90 -10.14 -7.27
N ALA A 267 -20.81 -9.22 -8.24
CA ALA A 267 -20.82 -9.54 -9.66
C ALA A 267 -19.43 -9.70 -10.27
N ILE A 268 -18.36 -9.38 -9.53
CA ILE A 268 -16.97 -9.57 -9.96
C ILE A 268 -16.45 -10.85 -9.35
N GLU A 269 -15.96 -11.75 -10.19
CA GLU A 269 -15.43 -13.05 -9.76
C GLU A 269 -14.01 -13.27 -10.28
N PHE A 270 -13.24 -14.16 -9.63
CA PHE A 270 -11.90 -14.56 -10.01
C PHE A 270 -11.83 -16.08 -10.20
N GLY A 271 -12.03 -16.54 -11.42
CA GLY A 271 -12.29 -17.94 -11.71
C GLY A 271 -13.55 -18.41 -10.98
N HIS A 272 -13.61 -19.70 -10.61
CA HIS A 272 -14.77 -20.26 -9.89
C HIS A 272 -14.60 -20.18 -8.37
N GLN A 273 -13.44 -19.79 -7.87
CA GLN A 273 -13.08 -19.91 -6.46
C GLN A 273 -13.64 -18.81 -5.56
N THR A 274 -14.05 -17.67 -6.12
CA THR A 274 -14.55 -16.55 -5.32
C THR A 274 -16.07 -16.53 -5.15
N GLN A 275 -16.81 -17.33 -5.90
CA GLN A 275 -18.29 -17.35 -5.93
C GLN A 275 -18.97 -17.54 -4.57
N LYS A 276 -18.29 -18.21 -3.62
CA LYS A 276 -18.80 -18.49 -2.28
C LYS A 276 -18.02 -17.79 -1.17
N LYS A 277 -17.10 -16.88 -1.52
CA LYS A 277 -16.26 -16.19 -0.55
C LYS A 277 -16.85 -14.84 -0.14
N GLY A 278 -16.46 -14.42 1.04
CA GLY A 278 -16.88 -13.13 1.58
C GLY A 278 -16.25 -11.94 0.88
N GLN A 279 -16.83 -10.78 1.12
CA GLN A 279 -16.27 -9.49 0.73
C GLN A 279 -15.90 -8.70 1.99
N TYR A 280 -14.82 -7.97 1.92
CA TYR A 280 -14.34 -7.14 3.01
C TYR A 280 -13.73 -5.85 2.49
N PHE A 281 -14.15 -4.73 3.03
CA PHE A 281 -13.40 -3.48 2.98
C PHE A 281 -13.56 -2.73 4.31
N TYR A 282 -12.54 -2.00 4.68
CA TYR A 282 -12.54 -1.26 5.94
C TYR A 282 -13.51 -0.08 5.85
N LYS A 283 -14.49 -0.09 6.75
CA LYS A 283 -15.48 0.99 6.94
C LYS A 283 -15.12 1.81 8.16
#